data_c45c35088a794b2abce596efd1580975
#
_entry.id   c45c35088a794b2abce596efd1580975
#
_cell.length_a   1.000
_cell.length_b   1.000
_cell.length_c   1.000
_cell.angle_alpha   90.00
_cell.angle_beta   90.00
_cell.angle_gamma   90.00
#
_symmetry.space_group_name_H-M   'P 1'
#
loop_
_entity.id
_entity.type
_entity.pdbx_description
1 polymer ?
#
loop_
_entity_poly.entity_id
_entity_poly.type
_entity_poly.pdbx_seq_one_letter_code
_entity_poly.pdbx_strand_id
1 'polypeptide(L)'
;MLIRFVLAAAIALGLASSAYAAPSRIIILRHGEKADDWKLCSIGQQRAQALKYNYLGRDAAKSLFTEDAPPAFFFAITLHTVELVTPATGSWGKPIILYSVMPTDDKKAMADALNDRTREAAGNILANPALNGKTVVMVWEHKHIANAELEAKYQREAAVTLRQLFHLDILPGVPATWPDDTFDYFWIVDFPDNSNVPSKFTMVKQGFGKSFPNVPANEWGEPENLDAGSGCERKD
;
A
#
# COMPACT_ATOMS: atom_id res chain seq x y z
N MET A 1 49.54 -20.23 -53.36
CA MET A 1 48.05 -20.26 -53.27
C MET A 1 47.69 -20.21 -51.78
N LEU A 2 47.49 -19.02 -51.22
CA LEU A 2 47.20 -18.81 -49.80
C LEU A 2 45.69 -18.66 -49.59
N ILE A 3 45.08 -19.61 -48.89
CA ILE A 3 43.67 -19.57 -48.50
C ILE A 3 43.56 -18.78 -47.21
N ARG A 4 42.92 -17.60 -47.27
CA ARG A 4 42.58 -16.75 -46.11
C ARG A 4 41.25 -17.25 -45.52
N PHE A 5 41.32 -17.81 -44.33
CA PHE A 5 40.13 -18.07 -43.50
C PHE A 5 39.67 -16.75 -42.85
N VAL A 6 38.49 -16.27 -43.23
CA VAL A 6 37.79 -15.17 -42.57
C VAL A 6 36.94 -15.77 -41.47
N LEU A 7 37.34 -15.55 -40.22
CA LEU A 7 36.55 -15.95 -39.05
C LEU A 7 35.52 -14.85 -38.80
N ALA A 8 34.24 -15.12 -39.10
CA ALA A 8 33.11 -14.24 -38.77
C ALA A 8 32.71 -14.49 -37.34
N ALA A 9 33.07 -13.60 -36.43
CA ALA A 9 32.61 -13.58 -35.06
C ALA A 9 31.18 -12.98 -35.05
N ALA A 10 30.15 -13.81 -34.89
CA ALA A 10 28.78 -13.38 -34.64
C ALA A 10 28.69 -12.88 -33.19
N ILE A 11 28.64 -11.57 -32.99
CA ILE A 11 28.33 -10.94 -31.72
C ILE A 11 26.82 -11.09 -31.52
N ALA A 12 26.40 -12.06 -30.73
CA ALA A 12 25.02 -12.17 -30.23
C ALA A 12 24.83 -11.04 -29.20
N LEU A 13 24.27 -9.91 -29.64
CA LEU A 13 23.69 -8.93 -28.70
C LEU A 13 22.49 -9.61 -28.05
N GLY A 14 22.68 -10.17 -26.87
CA GLY A 14 21.60 -10.56 -26.00
C GLY A 14 20.82 -9.31 -25.64
N LEU A 15 19.63 -9.15 -26.22
CA LEU A 15 18.62 -8.21 -25.71
C LEU A 15 18.31 -8.67 -24.28
N ALA A 16 18.95 -8.05 -23.30
CA ALA A 16 18.53 -8.18 -21.92
C ALA A 16 17.12 -7.58 -21.86
N SER A 17 16.10 -8.43 -21.97
CA SER A 17 14.75 -8.05 -21.64
C SER A 17 14.81 -7.52 -20.22
N SER A 18 14.50 -6.25 -20.02
CA SER A 18 14.32 -5.68 -18.69
C SER A 18 13.19 -6.49 -18.04
N ALA A 19 13.55 -7.48 -17.23
CA ALA A 19 12.56 -8.22 -16.47
C ALA A 19 11.86 -7.21 -15.56
N TYR A 20 10.57 -7.04 -15.74
CA TYR A 20 9.77 -6.25 -14.82
C TYR A 20 9.88 -6.88 -13.44
N ALA A 21 10.06 -6.03 -12.42
CA ALA A 21 10.40 -6.46 -11.07
C ALA A 21 9.23 -6.30 -10.08
N ALA A 22 8.00 -6.22 -10.58
CA ALA A 22 6.83 -6.01 -9.75
C ALA A 22 6.65 -7.15 -8.72
N PRO A 23 6.16 -6.84 -7.51
CA PRO A 23 5.66 -7.84 -6.59
C PRO A 23 4.55 -8.67 -7.27
N SER A 24 4.40 -9.95 -6.90
CA SER A 24 3.24 -10.73 -7.36
C SER A 24 1.94 -10.24 -6.70
N ARG A 25 2.05 -9.64 -5.50
CA ARG A 25 0.90 -9.11 -4.76
C ARG A 25 1.27 -7.87 -3.95
N ILE A 26 0.41 -6.85 -4.03
CA ILE A 26 0.44 -5.68 -3.15
C ILE A 26 -0.86 -5.65 -2.34
N ILE A 27 -0.75 -5.63 -1.00
CA ILE A 27 -1.86 -5.44 -0.08
C ILE A 27 -1.80 -4.00 0.40
N ILE A 28 -2.83 -3.22 0.11
CA ILE A 28 -2.91 -1.80 0.45
C ILE A 28 -4.00 -1.60 1.50
N LEU A 29 -3.70 -0.84 2.54
CA LEU A 29 -4.66 -0.36 3.51
C LEU A 29 -4.32 1.07 3.90
N ARG A 30 -5.33 1.80 4.41
CA ARG A 30 -5.12 3.16 4.90
C ARG A 30 -4.61 3.15 6.34
N HIS A 31 -4.18 4.33 6.83
CA HIS A 31 -3.94 4.57 8.27
C HIS A 31 -5.17 4.22 9.11
N GLY A 32 -4.98 4.00 10.41
CA GLY A 32 -6.06 3.84 11.38
C GLY A 32 -6.62 5.18 11.85
N GLU A 33 -7.55 5.13 12.79
CA GLU A 33 -8.19 6.29 13.42
C GLU A 33 -7.13 7.09 14.21
N LYS A 34 -7.09 8.39 13.93
CA LYS A 34 -6.08 9.31 14.46
C LYS A 34 -6.54 10.00 15.73
N ALA A 35 -5.61 10.30 16.64
CA ALA A 35 -5.81 11.28 17.71
C ALA A 35 -5.44 12.70 17.23
N ASP A 36 -4.43 12.78 16.39
CA ASP A 36 -3.86 14.00 15.81
C ASP A 36 -2.99 13.63 14.59
N ASP A 37 -2.26 14.58 14.03
CA ASP A 37 -1.38 14.36 12.88
C ASP A 37 -0.18 13.43 13.18
N TRP A 38 0.09 13.11 14.44
CA TRP A 38 1.28 12.38 14.85
C TRP A 38 1.03 10.93 15.25
N LYS A 39 -0.15 10.63 15.80
CA LYS A 39 -0.43 9.33 16.43
C LYS A 39 -1.85 8.84 16.19
N LEU A 40 -2.02 7.55 16.36
CA LEU A 40 -3.33 6.91 16.40
C LEU A 40 -4.04 7.21 17.72
N CYS A 41 -5.37 7.30 17.68
CA CYS A 41 -6.19 7.26 18.89
C CYS A 41 -6.28 5.84 19.47
N SER A 42 -6.96 5.67 20.60
CA SER A 42 -7.10 4.36 21.24
C SER A 42 -7.78 3.32 20.34
N ILE A 43 -8.75 3.73 19.51
CA ILE A 43 -9.42 2.85 18.54
C ILE A 43 -8.42 2.42 17.45
N GLY A 44 -7.68 3.36 16.88
CA GLY A 44 -6.65 3.05 15.88
C GLY A 44 -5.55 2.13 16.41
N GLN A 45 -5.14 2.30 17.67
CA GLN A 45 -4.20 1.39 18.32
C GLN A 45 -4.79 -0.02 18.51
N GLN A 46 -6.09 -0.12 18.87
CA GLN A 46 -6.78 -1.40 18.91
C GLN A 46 -6.90 -2.02 17.52
N ARG A 47 -7.16 -1.21 16.47
CA ARG A 47 -7.14 -1.68 15.07
C ARG A 47 -5.78 -2.25 14.69
N ALA A 48 -4.68 -1.61 15.08
CA ALA A 48 -3.33 -2.12 14.84
C ALA A 48 -3.12 -3.53 15.41
N GLN A 49 -3.58 -3.76 16.65
CA GLN A 49 -3.55 -5.09 17.26
C GLN A 49 -4.51 -6.07 16.55
N ALA A 50 -5.73 -5.62 16.23
CA ALA A 50 -6.71 -6.43 15.53
C ALA A 50 -6.22 -6.89 14.16
N LEU A 51 -5.55 -6.01 13.42
CA LEU A 51 -4.90 -6.34 12.14
C LEU A 51 -3.82 -7.39 12.31
N LYS A 52 -2.96 -7.28 13.34
CA LYS A 52 -1.95 -8.29 13.65
C LYS A 52 -2.59 -9.65 13.90
N TYR A 53 -3.60 -9.73 14.78
CA TYR A 53 -4.17 -11.01 15.20
C TYR A 53 -5.10 -11.65 14.16
N ASN A 54 -5.70 -10.84 13.27
CA ASN A 54 -6.68 -11.37 12.33
C ASN A 54 -6.16 -11.51 10.90
N TYR A 55 -5.26 -10.61 10.42
CA TYR A 55 -4.96 -10.53 8.98
C TYR A 55 -3.48 -10.47 8.63
N LEU A 56 -2.71 -9.60 9.30
CA LEU A 56 -1.38 -9.21 8.85
C LEU A 56 -0.22 -9.81 9.66
N GLY A 57 -0.49 -10.37 10.83
CA GLY A 57 0.54 -11.00 11.66
C GLY A 57 0.90 -12.40 11.20
N ARG A 58 2.02 -12.92 11.72
CA ARG A 58 2.53 -14.25 11.37
C ARG A 58 1.52 -15.37 11.67
N ASP A 59 0.81 -15.27 12.80
CA ASP A 59 -0.14 -16.28 13.26
C ASP A 59 -1.58 -15.75 13.19
N ALA A 60 -1.87 -14.93 12.18
CA ALA A 60 -3.18 -14.30 12.02
C ALA A 60 -4.26 -15.33 11.68
N ALA A 61 -5.41 -15.25 12.38
CA ALA A 61 -6.51 -16.21 12.24
C ALA A 61 -7.16 -16.24 10.86
N LYS A 62 -7.11 -15.12 10.13
CA LYS A 62 -7.63 -14.92 8.76
C LYS A 62 -6.53 -14.35 7.88
N SER A 63 -5.35 -14.95 7.92
CA SER A 63 -4.16 -14.44 7.23
C SER A 63 -4.45 -14.09 5.78
N LEU A 64 -3.97 -12.91 5.35
CA LEU A 64 -3.95 -12.51 3.92
C LEU A 64 -2.75 -13.11 3.18
N PHE A 65 -1.88 -13.82 3.88
CA PHE A 65 -0.70 -14.47 3.34
C PHE A 65 -0.90 -15.99 3.30
N THR A 66 -0.25 -16.64 2.34
CA THR A 66 -0.11 -18.09 2.32
C THR A 66 1.27 -18.49 2.87
N GLU A 67 1.45 -19.74 3.24
CA GLU A 67 2.77 -20.26 3.71
C GLU A 67 3.87 -19.99 2.67
N ASP A 68 3.56 -20.13 1.39
CA ASP A 68 4.49 -19.95 0.28
C ASP A 68 4.74 -18.48 -0.07
N ALA A 69 3.86 -17.56 0.37
CA ALA A 69 3.93 -16.13 0.07
C ALA A 69 3.78 -15.26 1.32
N PRO A 70 4.70 -15.37 2.30
CA PRO A 70 4.73 -14.48 3.46
C PRO A 70 5.05 -13.05 3.02
N PRO A 71 4.73 -12.04 3.86
CA PRO A 71 5.06 -10.66 3.53
C PRO A 71 6.59 -10.49 3.43
N ALA A 72 7.07 -10.00 2.29
CA ALA A 72 8.49 -9.69 2.12
C ALA A 72 8.85 -8.39 2.83
N PHE A 73 8.03 -7.35 2.64
CA PHE A 73 8.22 -6.01 3.18
C PHE A 73 6.91 -5.35 3.57
N PHE A 74 7.03 -4.40 4.50
CA PHE A 74 5.96 -3.49 4.90
C PHE A 74 6.42 -2.06 4.62
N PHE A 75 5.58 -1.28 3.96
CA PHE A 75 5.84 0.11 3.58
C PHE A 75 4.86 1.03 4.28
N ALA A 76 5.34 2.20 4.72
CA ALA A 76 4.55 3.22 5.39
C ALA A 76 4.97 4.61 4.92
N ILE A 77 4.10 5.63 5.11
CA ILE A 77 4.37 6.99 4.64
C ILE A 77 4.38 8.04 5.75
N THR A 78 3.58 7.87 6.81
CA THR A 78 3.46 8.80 7.94
C THR A 78 3.64 8.05 9.27
N LEU A 79 3.78 8.78 10.38
CA LEU A 79 3.99 8.15 11.69
C LEU A 79 2.80 7.28 12.11
N HIS A 80 1.57 7.70 11.88
CA HIS A 80 0.41 6.89 12.21
C HIS A 80 0.23 5.67 11.29
N THR A 81 0.74 5.69 10.06
CA THR A 81 0.81 4.47 9.23
C THR A 81 1.86 3.48 9.76
N VAL A 82 2.99 3.98 10.28
CA VAL A 82 3.99 3.17 10.99
C VAL A 82 3.38 2.56 12.24
N GLU A 83 2.72 3.38 13.07
CA GLU A 83 2.09 2.91 14.31
C GLU A 83 1.07 1.80 14.04
N LEU A 84 0.23 1.95 12.99
CA LEU A 84 -0.77 0.96 12.61
C LEU A 84 -0.15 -0.41 12.27
N VAL A 85 0.96 -0.43 11.55
CA VAL A 85 1.52 -1.69 11.04
C VAL A 85 2.58 -2.31 11.97
N THR A 86 3.09 -1.56 12.95
CA THR A 86 4.14 -2.00 13.86
C THR A 86 3.84 -3.34 14.57
N PRO A 87 2.65 -3.60 15.12
CA PRO A 87 2.37 -4.90 15.75
C PRO A 87 2.46 -6.08 14.78
N ALA A 88 2.02 -5.89 13.53
CA ALA A 88 2.09 -6.93 12.50
C ALA A 88 3.54 -7.19 12.10
N THR A 89 4.31 -6.16 11.78
CA THR A 89 5.73 -6.29 11.38
C THR A 89 6.57 -6.93 12.48
N GLY A 90 6.32 -6.54 13.74
CA GLY A 90 6.98 -7.14 14.90
C GLY A 90 6.75 -8.65 15.00
N SER A 91 5.56 -9.15 14.67
CA SER A 91 5.26 -10.59 14.67
C SER A 91 6.06 -11.40 13.62
N TRP A 92 6.46 -10.73 12.54
CA TRP A 92 7.28 -11.30 11.47
C TRP A 92 8.77 -11.07 11.67
N GLY A 93 9.19 -10.22 12.62
CA GLY A 93 10.57 -9.75 12.74
C GLY A 93 11.05 -8.98 11.51
N LYS A 94 10.13 -8.24 10.84
CA LYS A 94 10.42 -7.50 9.61
C LYS A 94 10.54 -6.01 9.90
N PRO A 95 11.43 -5.27 9.22
CA PRO A 95 11.47 -3.82 9.29
C PRO A 95 10.30 -3.20 8.53
N ILE A 96 9.99 -1.95 8.86
CA ILE A 96 9.13 -1.07 8.07
C ILE A 96 10.03 -0.19 7.20
N ILE A 97 9.74 -0.13 5.90
CA ILE A 97 10.37 0.82 4.98
C ILE A 97 9.49 2.08 4.96
N LEU A 98 10.01 3.16 5.53
CA LEU A 98 9.28 4.41 5.68
C LEU A 98 9.65 5.41 4.57
N TYR A 99 8.67 5.80 3.78
CA TYR A 99 8.72 6.94 2.86
C TYR A 99 8.29 8.21 3.60
N SER A 100 9.12 8.69 4.49
CA SER A 100 8.79 9.65 5.53
C SER A 100 8.17 10.95 4.99
N VAL A 101 6.94 11.23 5.44
CA VAL A 101 6.32 12.55 5.40
C VAL A 101 6.00 12.95 6.83
N MET A 102 6.61 14.06 7.26
CA MET A 102 6.44 14.58 8.62
C MET A 102 5.34 15.64 8.64
N PRO A 103 4.50 15.69 9.67
CA PRO A 103 3.52 16.74 9.84
C PRO A 103 4.16 18.13 9.83
N THR A 104 3.49 19.09 9.19
CA THR A 104 3.88 20.49 9.10
C THR A 104 2.63 21.37 8.98
N ASP A 105 2.69 22.59 9.50
CA ASP A 105 1.63 23.58 9.37
C ASP A 105 1.47 24.10 7.92
N ASP A 106 2.50 23.95 7.11
CA ASP A 106 2.44 24.25 5.67
C ASP A 106 1.71 23.14 4.91
N LYS A 107 0.39 23.33 4.73
CA LYS A 107 -0.48 22.38 4.01
C LYS A 107 -0.01 22.09 2.58
N LYS A 108 0.61 23.08 1.91
CA LYS A 108 1.11 22.89 0.56
C LYS A 108 2.35 22.00 0.56
N ALA A 109 3.31 22.32 1.44
CA ALA A 109 4.52 21.49 1.59
C ALA A 109 4.19 20.05 1.99
N MET A 110 3.20 19.85 2.86
CA MET A 110 2.70 18.53 3.23
C MET A 110 2.12 17.77 2.03
N ALA A 111 1.26 18.44 1.24
CA ALA A 111 0.65 17.83 0.06
C ALA A 111 1.70 17.47 -1.02
N ASP A 112 2.66 18.37 -1.26
CA ASP A 112 3.75 18.13 -2.21
C ASP A 112 4.62 16.94 -1.74
N ALA A 113 4.96 16.89 -0.47
CA ALA A 113 5.73 15.78 0.10
C ALA A 113 4.99 14.44 -0.02
N LEU A 114 3.68 14.40 0.25
CA LEU A 114 2.86 13.19 0.07
C LEU A 114 2.82 12.74 -1.39
N ASN A 115 2.65 13.68 -2.33
CA ASN A 115 2.69 13.39 -3.75
C ASN A 115 4.04 12.79 -4.18
N ASP A 116 5.16 13.43 -3.76
CA ASP A 116 6.51 12.99 -4.14
C ASP A 116 6.85 11.62 -3.56
N ARG A 117 6.57 11.42 -2.27
CA ARG A 117 6.85 10.15 -1.60
C ARG A 117 5.97 9.01 -2.11
N THR A 118 4.73 9.29 -2.50
CA THR A 118 3.86 8.29 -3.11
C THR A 118 4.39 7.85 -4.48
N ARG A 119 4.85 8.79 -5.32
CA ARG A 119 5.50 8.48 -6.60
C ARG A 119 6.79 7.68 -6.42
N GLU A 120 7.64 8.13 -5.50
CA GLU A 120 8.89 7.44 -5.19
C GLU A 120 8.66 6.01 -4.73
N ALA A 121 7.72 5.81 -3.80
CA ALA A 121 7.39 4.48 -3.30
C ALA A 121 6.88 3.55 -4.39
N ALA A 122 5.92 4.01 -5.20
CA ALA A 122 5.36 3.20 -6.27
C ALA A 122 6.42 2.85 -7.32
N GLY A 123 7.24 3.82 -7.74
CA GLY A 123 8.34 3.59 -8.68
C GLY A 123 9.37 2.58 -8.13
N ASN A 124 9.79 2.74 -6.89
CA ASN A 124 10.73 1.83 -6.24
C ASN A 124 10.15 0.41 -6.09
N ILE A 125 8.88 0.28 -5.72
CA ILE A 125 8.23 -1.03 -5.55
C ILE A 125 8.13 -1.76 -6.90
N LEU A 126 7.76 -1.07 -7.98
CA LEU A 126 7.63 -1.69 -9.29
C LEU A 126 8.98 -1.97 -9.97
N ALA A 127 10.06 -1.29 -9.57
CA ALA A 127 11.38 -1.41 -10.20
C ALA A 127 12.38 -2.24 -9.39
N ASN A 128 12.08 -2.64 -8.15
CA ASN A 128 13.03 -3.32 -7.27
C ASN A 128 13.04 -4.84 -7.52
N PRO A 129 14.15 -5.40 -8.06
CA PRO A 129 14.25 -6.84 -8.34
C PRO A 129 14.07 -7.72 -7.09
N ALA A 130 14.38 -7.21 -5.89
CA ALA A 130 14.21 -7.96 -4.66
C ALA A 130 12.72 -8.21 -4.30
N LEU A 131 11.80 -7.48 -4.94
CA LEU A 131 10.36 -7.62 -4.74
C LEU A 131 9.69 -8.50 -5.80
N ASN A 132 10.41 -8.88 -6.84
CA ASN A 132 9.83 -9.70 -7.91
C ASN A 132 9.22 -10.98 -7.37
N GLY A 133 7.95 -11.23 -7.69
CA GLY A 133 7.20 -12.40 -7.25
C GLY A 133 6.88 -12.42 -5.75
N LYS A 134 7.10 -11.32 -5.00
CA LYS A 134 6.86 -11.25 -3.55
C LYS A 134 5.50 -10.63 -3.23
N THR A 135 5.03 -10.91 -2.01
CA THR A 135 3.91 -10.18 -1.41
C THR A 135 4.44 -9.03 -0.56
N VAL A 136 3.90 -7.83 -0.75
CA VAL A 136 4.23 -6.64 0.04
C VAL A 136 2.97 -6.00 0.62
N VAL A 137 3.12 -5.27 1.72
CA VAL A 137 2.05 -4.54 2.38
C VAL A 137 2.36 -3.05 2.36
N MET A 138 1.40 -2.22 1.96
CA MET A 138 1.49 -0.76 1.99
C MET A 138 0.43 -0.19 2.92
N VAL A 139 0.86 0.59 3.90
CA VAL A 139 -0.03 1.37 4.76
C VAL A 139 0.12 2.83 4.39
N TRP A 140 -0.95 3.44 3.89
CA TRP A 140 -0.85 4.70 3.17
C TRP A 140 -1.91 5.72 3.61
N GLU A 141 -1.75 6.98 3.19
CA GLU A 141 -2.77 8.01 3.32
C GLU A 141 -3.88 7.75 2.29
N HIS A 142 -5.14 7.68 2.75
CA HIS A 142 -6.26 7.25 1.91
C HIS A 142 -6.44 8.09 0.63
N LYS A 143 -6.24 9.43 0.70
CA LYS A 143 -6.30 10.31 -0.47
C LYS A 143 -5.19 10.03 -1.50
N HIS A 144 -4.06 9.48 -1.05
CA HIS A 144 -2.97 9.05 -1.92
C HIS A 144 -3.06 7.56 -2.30
N ILE A 145 -4.00 6.81 -1.72
CA ILE A 145 -4.40 5.51 -2.29
C ILE A 145 -5.27 5.76 -3.52
N ALA A 146 -6.38 6.50 -3.36
CA ALA A 146 -7.28 6.88 -4.45
C ALA A 146 -8.09 8.12 -4.07
N ASN A 147 -8.11 9.14 -4.93
CA ASN A 147 -8.94 10.33 -4.76
C ASN A 147 -9.14 11.02 -6.11
N ALA A 148 -10.35 10.98 -6.64
CA ALA A 148 -10.67 11.52 -7.96
C ALA A 148 -10.40 13.03 -8.07
N GLU A 149 -10.65 13.80 -7.01
CA GLU A 149 -10.39 15.25 -7.00
C GLU A 149 -8.89 15.55 -7.02
N LEU A 150 -8.10 14.80 -6.23
CA LEU A 150 -6.64 14.92 -6.21
C LEU A 150 -6.06 14.54 -7.57
N GLU A 151 -6.52 13.45 -8.17
CA GLU A 151 -6.11 13.00 -9.51
C GLU A 151 -6.44 14.06 -10.57
N ALA A 152 -7.64 14.64 -10.53
CA ALA A 152 -8.05 15.69 -11.45
C ALA A 152 -7.21 16.98 -11.29
N LYS A 153 -6.87 17.34 -10.05
CA LYS A 153 -6.03 18.51 -9.76
C LYS A 153 -4.65 18.40 -10.41
N TYR A 154 -4.05 17.20 -10.41
CA TYR A 154 -2.70 16.97 -10.91
C TYR A 154 -2.66 16.29 -12.29
N GLN A 155 -3.79 16.14 -12.99
CA GLN A 155 -3.89 15.40 -14.26
C GLN A 155 -2.93 15.86 -15.37
N ARG A 156 -2.46 17.13 -15.32
CA ARG A 156 -1.53 17.71 -16.29
C ARG A 156 -0.07 17.67 -15.87
N GLU A 157 0.20 17.21 -14.66
CA GLU A 157 1.54 17.22 -14.07
C GLU A 157 2.08 15.79 -13.95
N ALA A 158 1.58 15.04 -12.99
CA ALA A 158 2.02 13.67 -12.75
C ALA A 158 0.95 12.89 -11.94
N ALA A 159 0.98 11.57 -12.04
CA ALA A 159 0.20 10.70 -11.17
C ALA A 159 0.60 10.89 -9.70
N VAL A 160 -0.38 10.93 -8.80
CA VAL A 160 -0.20 11.24 -7.37
C VAL A 160 -0.84 10.22 -6.43
N THR A 161 -1.62 9.28 -6.96
CA THR A 161 -2.26 8.24 -6.17
C THR A 161 -1.70 6.86 -6.53
N LEU A 162 -1.73 5.92 -5.59
CA LEU A 162 -1.36 4.52 -5.86
C LEU A 162 -2.27 3.91 -6.93
N ARG A 163 -3.54 4.34 -6.99
CA ARG A 163 -4.48 3.93 -8.03
C ARG A 163 -3.96 4.21 -9.44
N GLN A 164 -3.44 5.42 -9.69
CA GLN A 164 -2.84 5.78 -10.98
C GLN A 164 -1.46 5.12 -11.18
N LEU A 165 -0.60 5.17 -10.15
CA LEU A 165 0.80 4.72 -10.23
C LEU A 165 0.95 3.21 -10.41
N PHE A 166 0.01 2.43 -9.91
CA PHE A 166 -0.07 0.99 -10.10
C PHE A 166 -1.05 0.59 -11.21
N HIS A 167 -1.53 1.55 -12.01
CA HIS A 167 -2.48 1.29 -13.11
C HIS A 167 -3.75 0.57 -12.66
N LEU A 168 -4.25 0.84 -11.45
CA LEU A 168 -5.45 0.18 -10.94
C LEU A 168 -6.71 0.70 -11.64
N ASP A 169 -6.66 1.89 -12.22
CA ASP A 169 -7.74 2.53 -12.96
C ASP A 169 -8.18 1.75 -14.22
N ILE A 170 -7.32 0.84 -14.71
CA ILE A 170 -7.68 -0.05 -15.83
C ILE A 170 -8.47 -1.29 -15.38
N LEU A 171 -8.50 -1.58 -14.08
CA LEU A 171 -9.17 -2.77 -13.55
C LEU A 171 -10.63 -2.49 -13.20
N PRO A 172 -11.55 -3.42 -13.50
CA PRO A 172 -12.94 -3.26 -13.12
C PRO A 172 -13.12 -3.28 -11.60
N GLY A 173 -14.04 -2.45 -11.11
CA GLY A 173 -14.43 -2.44 -9.70
C GLY A 173 -13.49 -1.71 -8.75
N VAL A 174 -12.40 -1.10 -9.24
CA VAL A 174 -11.52 -0.26 -8.42
C VAL A 174 -12.21 1.10 -8.18
N PRO A 175 -12.47 1.48 -6.91
CA PRO A 175 -13.08 2.78 -6.61
C PRO A 175 -12.17 3.93 -7.03
N ALA A 176 -12.76 5.00 -7.55
CA ALA A 176 -12.02 6.20 -7.93
C ALA A 176 -11.55 7.03 -6.71
N THR A 177 -12.22 6.84 -5.57
CA THR A 177 -11.91 7.54 -4.32
C THR A 177 -12.05 6.58 -3.15
N TRP A 178 -11.08 6.61 -2.24
CA TRP A 178 -11.19 5.98 -0.92
C TRP A 178 -11.93 6.95 0.00
N PRO A 179 -13.12 6.60 0.52
CA PRO A 179 -13.90 7.52 1.35
C PRO A 179 -13.17 7.87 2.65
N ASP A 180 -13.35 9.11 3.10
CA ASP A 180 -12.66 9.65 4.29
C ASP A 180 -12.95 8.83 5.56
N ASP A 181 -14.15 8.26 5.69
CA ASP A 181 -14.61 7.55 6.89
C ASP A 181 -14.53 6.01 6.77
N THR A 182 -13.93 5.49 5.68
CA THR A 182 -13.79 4.05 5.47
C THR A 182 -12.42 3.57 5.89
N PHE A 183 -12.30 2.91 7.04
CA PHE A 183 -11.04 2.33 7.56
C PHE A 183 -10.95 0.81 7.35
N ASP A 184 -12.05 0.16 7.03
CA ASP A 184 -12.31 -1.26 7.24
C ASP A 184 -12.02 -2.14 6.02
N TYR A 185 -11.10 -1.74 5.14
CA TYR A 185 -10.85 -2.49 3.93
C TYR A 185 -9.36 -2.68 3.64
N PHE A 186 -9.08 -3.77 2.92
CA PHE A 186 -7.85 -3.98 2.18
C PHE A 186 -8.15 -3.92 0.68
N TRP A 187 -7.26 -3.32 -0.07
CA TRP A 187 -7.14 -3.51 -1.49
C TRP A 187 -6.03 -4.51 -1.77
N ILE A 188 -6.34 -5.59 -2.45
CA ILE A 188 -5.38 -6.61 -2.85
C ILE A 188 -5.24 -6.55 -4.35
N VAL A 189 -4.03 -6.32 -4.81
CA VAL A 189 -3.67 -6.18 -6.22
C VAL A 189 -2.70 -7.27 -6.58
N ASP A 190 -3.06 -8.09 -7.58
CA ASP A 190 -2.20 -9.15 -8.08
C ASP A 190 -1.59 -8.75 -9.44
N PHE A 191 -0.31 -9.03 -9.60
CA PHE A 191 0.44 -8.80 -10.82
C PHE A 191 0.88 -10.14 -11.41
N PRO A 192 0.78 -10.33 -12.74
CA PRO A 192 1.35 -11.49 -13.40
C PRO A 192 2.88 -11.46 -13.34
N ASP A 193 3.49 -12.62 -13.46
CA ASP A 193 4.93 -12.71 -13.54
C ASP A 193 5.49 -11.83 -14.66
N ASN A 194 6.59 -11.12 -14.36
CA ASN A 194 7.26 -10.23 -15.28
C ASN A 194 6.37 -9.12 -15.89
N SER A 195 5.42 -8.60 -15.12
CA SER A 195 4.54 -7.50 -15.54
C SER A 195 4.43 -6.44 -14.45
N ASN A 196 4.46 -5.16 -14.85
CA ASN A 196 4.11 -4.02 -13.99
C ASN A 196 2.64 -3.61 -14.17
N VAL A 197 1.89 -4.33 -14.99
CA VAL A 197 0.46 -4.10 -15.19
C VAL A 197 -0.32 -5.10 -14.34
N PRO A 198 -1.18 -4.63 -13.44
CA PRO A 198 -1.94 -5.52 -12.57
C PRO A 198 -2.98 -6.30 -13.36
N SER A 199 -3.28 -7.52 -12.91
CA SER A 199 -4.25 -8.40 -13.56
C SER A 199 -5.53 -8.60 -12.76
N LYS A 200 -5.48 -8.35 -11.45
CA LYS A 200 -6.63 -8.58 -10.58
C LYS A 200 -6.65 -7.60 -9.43
N PHE A 201 -7.86 -7.16 -9.09
CA PHE A 201 -8.17 -6.37 -7.92
C PHE A 201 -9.21 -7.08 -7.06
N THR A 202 -9.02 -7.04 -5.73
CA THR A 202 -9.97 -7.58 -4.77
C THR A 202 -10.07 -6.64 -3.57
N MET A 203 -11.27 -6.25 -3.18
CA MET A 203 -11.53 -5.59 -1.90
C MET A 203 -11.88 -6.64 -0.85
N VAL A 204 -11.22 -6.57 0.30
CA VAL A 204 -11.50 -7.45 1.45
C VAL A 204 -11.89 -6.59 2.64
N LYS A 205 -13.10 -6.81 3.17
CA LYS A 205 -13.56 -6.12 4.37
C LYS A 205 -12.87 -6.69 5.60
N GLN A 206 -12.41 -5.81 6.49
CA GLN A 206 -11.90 -6.17 7.79
C GLN A 206 -13.08 -6.50 8.73
N GLY A 207 -12.89 -7.51 9.55
CA GLY A 207 -13.88 -7.87 10.58
C GLY A 207 -13.17 -8.59 11.72
N PHE A 208 -13.24 -8.01 12.90
CA PHE A 208 -12.39 -8.41 14.04
C PHE A 208 -13.15 -9.23 15.09
N GLY A 209 -14.48 -9.33 14.98
CA GLY A 209 -15.31 -10.12 15.84
C GLY A 209 -15.28 -9.65 17.31
N LYS A 210 -15.58 -10.59 18.21
CA LYS A 210 -15.72 -10.29 19.65
C LYS A 210 -14.40 -9.94 20.35
N SER A 211 -13.25 -10.24 19.74
CA SER A 211 -11.94 -9.97 20.35
C SER A 211 -11.58 -8.49 20.35
N PHE A 212 -12.16 -7.71 19.43
CA PHE A 212 -11.94 -6.27 19.31
C PHE A 212 -13.29 -5.57 19.10
N PRO A 213 -14.18 -5.56 20.10
CA PRO A 213 -15.57 -5.11 19.95
C PRO A 213 -15.69 -3.59 19.69
N ASN A 214 -14.67 -2.82 20.06
CA ASN A 214 -14.66 -1.37 19.91
C ASN A 214 -14.06 -0.89 18.59
N VAL A 215 -13.50 -1.82 17.78
CA VAL A 215 -12.95 -1.47 16.47
C VAL A 215 -14.09 -1.58 15.45
N PRO A 216 -14.49 -0.47 14.81
CA PRO A 216 -15.54 -0.48 13.81
C PRO A 216 -15.23 -1.43 12.64
N ALA A 217 -16.29 -1.91 11.99
CA ALA A 217 -16.21 -2.75 10.79
C ALA A 217 -17.41 -2.44 9.87
N ASN A 218 -17.39 -1.22 9.31
CA ASN A 218 -18.48 -0.66 8.53
C ASN A 218 -18.44 -1.08 7.06
N GLU A 219 -19.53 -0.84 6.33
CA GLU A 219 -19.54 -1.02 4.89
C GLU A 219 -18.76 0.11 4.19
N TRP A 220 -18.37 -0.14 2.95
CA TRP A 220 -17.64 0.85 2.15
C TRP A 220 -18.43 2.14 1.99
N GLY A 221 -17.85 3.26 2.41
CA GLY A 221 -18.47 4.58 2.37
C GLY A 221 -19.36 4.92 3.55
N GLU A 222 -19.60 3.98 4.46
CA GLU A 222 -20.37 4.24 5.66
C GLU A 222 -19.49 4.86 6.77
N PRO A 223 -20.01 5.84 7.52
CA PRO A 223 -19.26 6.50 8.59
C PRO A 223 -19.03 5.57 9.77
N GLU A 224 -17.91 5.74 10.46
CA GLU A 224 -17.59 4.93 11.65
C GLU A 224 -18.48 5.20 12.87
N ASN A 225 -19.12 6.38 12.93
CA ASN A 225 -19.99 6.80 14.03
C ASN A 225 -19.33 6.67 15.43
N LEU A 226 -18.03 7.02 15.52
CA LEU A 226 -17.32 6.97 16.79
C LEU A 226 -17.87 7.98 17.79
N ASP A 227 -17.96 7.56 19.07
CA ASP A 227 -18.40 8.43 20.15
C ASP A 227 -17.50 9.66 20.33
N ALA A 228 -18.08 10.76 20.81
CA ALA A 228 -17.35 11.99 21.09
C ALA A 228 -16.19 11.79 22.07
N GLY A 229 -16.30 10.80 22.97
CA GLY A 229 -15.30 10.44 23.96
C GLY A 229 -14.22 9.47 23.48
N SER A 230 -14.24 9.06 22.22
CA SER A 230 -13.28 8.08 21.65
C SER A 230 -11.83 8.58 21.67
N GLY A 231 -11.60 9.91 21.76
CA GLY A 231 -10.28 10.52 21.63
C GLY A 231 -9.72 10.46 20.20
N CYS A 232 -10.56 10.14 19.22
CA CYS A 232 -10.21 10.13 17.81
C CYS A 232 -10.58 11.47 17.16
N GLU A 233 -9.71 11.92 16.24
CA GLU A 233 -9.98 13.11 15.43
C GLU A 233 -11.26 12.90 14.62
N ARG A 234 -12.16 13.84 14.72
CA ARG A 234 -13.37 13.90 13.89
C ARG A 234 -13.09 14.82 12.72
N LYS A 235 -13.47 14.40 11.56
CA LYS A 235 -13.61 15.31 10.42
C LYS A 235 -15.01 15.89 10.50
N ASP A 236 -15.11 17.16 10.88
CA ASP A 236 -16.32 17.97 10.75
C ASP A 236 -16.61 18.29 9.28
#